data_7b920473962e6ba927674051a866db2c
#
_entry.id   7b920473962e6ba927674051a866db2c
#
_cell.length_a   1.000
_cell.length_b   1.000
_cell.length_c   1.000
_cell.angle_alpha   90.00
_cell.angle_beta   90.00
_cell.angle_gamma   90.00
#
_symmetry.space_group_name_H-M   'P 1'
#
loop_
_entity.id
_entity.type
_entity.pdbx_description
1 polymer ?
#
loop_
_entity_poly.entity_id
_entity_poly.type
_entity_poly.pdbx_seq_one_letter_code
_entity_poly.pdbx_strand_id
1 'polypeptide(L)'
;MEPALAPDQSTLLVITGIGVPPYSARGITQTLEPIEGAAQVLRSVNGVAMDFSHEQFRKYRTSITCTDQQAPALNGVWPGKIVTVECISELAYLTAGGAPARPVVPGSSREEGAFTYYRPILELMVTAFNAGSGEWSAEVNWSLEGEEV
;
A
#
# COMPACT_ATOMS: atom_id res chain seq x y z
N MET A 1 -28.90 9.70 -5.16
CA MET A 1 -28.44 9.01 -5.28
C MET A 1 -27.42 8.63 -5.18
N GLU A 2 -26.95 8.18 -5.08
CA GLU A 2 -26.08 7.63 -5.05
C GLU A 2 -25.50 6.84 -5.33
N PRO A 3 -25.07 6.74 -5.27
CA PRO A 3 -24.41 5.83 -5.31
C PRO A 3 -23.58 5.39 -4.88
N ALA A 4 -23.83 5.72 -4.36
CA ALA A 4 -23.15 4.93 -3.54
C ALA A 4 -21.99 4.30 -4.12
N LEU A 5 -21.86 3.06 -3.94
CA LEU A 5 -20.78 2.37 -4.58
C LEU A 5 -20.89 2.56 -6.04
N ALA A 6 -19.83 2.98 -6.63
CA ALA A 6 -19.70 2.86 -8.05
C ALA A 6 -19.97 1.41 -8.40
N PRO A 7 -20.88 1.13 -9.30
CA PRO A 7 -21.20 -0.26 -9.62
C PRO A 7 -20.03 -1.03 -10.19
N ASP A 8 -19.02 -0.33 -10.62
CA ASP A 8 -17.82 -0.93 -11.18
C ASP A 8 -16.69 -1.10 -10.16
N GLN A 9 -16.93 -0.74 -8.91
CA GLN A 9 -15.91 -0.86 -7.90
C GLN A 9 -15.81 -2.31 -7.42
N SER A 10 -14.83 -3.02 -7.93
CA SER A 10 -14.66 -4.45 -7.67
C SER A 10 -13.53 -4.75 -6.71
N THR A 11 -12.90 -3.73 -6.16
CA THR A 11 -11.73 -3.91 -5.31
C THR A 11 -11.66 -2.84 -4.24
N LEU A 12 -10.95 -3.15 -3.16
CA LEU A 12 -10.70 -2.21 -2.08
C LEU A 12 -9.54 -1.27 -2.39
N LEU A 13 -8.73 -1.61 -3.38
CA LEU A 13 -7.59 -0.79 -3.74
C LEU A 13 -8.05 0.47 -4.45
N VAL A 14 -7.58 1.61 -3.95
CA VAL A 14 -7.80 2.91 -4.61
C VAL A 14 -6.43 3.58 -4.74
N ILE A 15 -6.11 4.02 -5.94
CA ILE A 15 -4.89 4.74 -6.22
C ILE A 15 -5.26 6.07 -6.87
N THR A 16 -5.21 7.14 -6.10
CA THR A 16 -5.50 8.47 -6.60
C THR A 16 -4.35 8.94 -7.48
N GLY A 17 -4.68 9.36 -8.67
CA GLY A 17 -3.68 9.81 -9.66
C GLY A 17 -3.38 8.77 -10.72
N ILE A 18 -3.76 7.52 -10.51
CA ILE A 18 -3.60 6.46 -11.51
C ILE A 18 -4.97 5.95 -11.93
N GLY A 19 -5.79 5.57 -10.95
CA GLY A 19 -7.07 4.95 -11.24
C GLY A 19 -6.97 3.44 -11.36
N VAL A 20 -7.98 2.75 -10.84
CA VAL A 20 -8.06 1.29 -10.84
C VAL A 20 -9.36 0.90 -11.51
N PRO A 21 -9.31 0.51 -12.81
CA PRO A 21 -10.51 0.12 -13.53
C PRO A 21 -11.12 -1.17 -12.98
N PRO A 22 -12.38 -1.48 -13.31
CA PRO A 22 -12.97 -2.76 -12.96
C PRO A 22 -12.15 -3.92 -13.50
N TYR A 23 -12.13 -5.02 -12.76
CA TYR A 23 -11.42 -6.25 -13.16
C TYR A 23 -9.91 -6.05 -13.34
N SER A 24 -9.32 -5.08 -12.65
CA SER A 24 -7.87 -4.86 -12.72
C SER A 24 -7.14 -5.21 -11.44
N ALA A 25 -7.83 -5.26 -10.32
CA ALA A 25 -7.18 -5.45 -9.02
C ALA A 25 -7.96 -6.39 -8.10
N ARG A 26 -8.66 -7.36 -8.67
CA ARG A 26 -9.33 -8.37 -7.86
C ARG A 26 -8.32 -9.39 -7.38
N GLY A 27 -8.36 -9.69 -6.09
CA GLY A 27 -7.43 -10.66 -5.52
C GLY A 27 -5.99 -10.22 -5.50
N ILE A 28 -5.74 -8.93 -5.34
CA ILE A 28 -4.38 -8.41 -5.30
C ILE A 28 -3.65 -8.88 -4.05
N THR A 29 -2.33 -8.91 -4.17
CA THR A 29 -1.43 -9.12 -3.04
C THR A 29 -0.67 -7.83 -2.81
N GLN A 30 -0.72 -7.32 -1.59
CA GLN A 30 -0.01 -6.11 -1.21
C GLN A 30 0.84 -6.39 0.02
N THR A 31 2.07 -5.92 0.00
CA THR A 31 2.98 -5.99 1.15
C THR A 31 3.34 -4.60 1.60
N LEU A 32 3.53 -4.45 2.90
CA LEU A 32 4.04 -3.24 3.52
C LEU A 32 5.25 -3.62 4.33
N GLU A 33 6.34 -2.90 4.13
CA GLU A 33 7.55 -3.13 4.93
C GLU A 33 8.25 -1.81 5.18
N PRO A 34 8.95 -1.66 6.31
CA PRO A 34 9.75 -0.47 6.56
C PRO A 34 10.87 -0.35 5.54
N ILE A 35 11.16 0.88 5.13
CA ILE A 35 12.25 1.12 4.21
C ILE A 35 13.56 0.91 4.95
N GLU A 36 14.42 0.07 4.37
CA GLU A 36 15.76 -0.15 4.87
C GLU A 36 16.54 1.16 4.78
N GLY A 37 17.24 1.51 5.85
CA GLY A 37 17.95 2.79 5.91
C GLY A 37 17.14 3.92 6.53
N ALA A 38 15.80 3.79 6.57
CA ALA A 38 14.96 4.74 7.29
C ALA A 38 15.07 4.51 8.80
N ALA A 39 15.47 3.31 9.20
CA ALA A 39 15.71 2.96 10.58
C ALA A 39 17.13 2.39 10.68
N GLN A 40 17.91 2.88 11.60
CA GLN A 40 19.27 2.39 11.82
C GLN A 40 19.36 1.76 13.19
N VAL A 41 19.52 0.45 13.20
CA VAL A 41 19.76 -0.29 14.44
C VAL A 41 21.19 -0.78 14.42
N LEU A 42 22.01 -0.27 15.33
CA LEU A 42 23.41 -0.64 15.46
C LEU A 42 23.64 -1.23 16.85
N ARG A 43 24.71 -1.97 16.98
CA ARG A 43 25.08 -2.52 18.27
C ARG A 43 26.20 -1.71 18.88
N SER A 44 26.10 -1.45 20.19
CA SER A 44 27.17 -0.81 20.94
C SER A 44 28.37 -1.76 21.11
N VAL A 45 29.44 -1.23 21.64
CA VAL A 45 30.64 -2.02 21.94
C VAL A 45 30.31 -3.21 22.83
N ASN A 46 29.31 -3.08 23.70
CA ASN A 46 28.89 -4.15 24.61
C ASN A 46 27.84 -5.08 23.97
N GLY A 47 27.57 -4.95 22.67
CA GLY A 47 26.62 -5.80 21.98
C GLY A 47 25.16 -5.38 22.13
N VAL A 48 24.89 -4.26 22.78
CA VAL A 48 23.52 -3.78 22.96
C VAL A 48 23.02 -3.16 21.66
N ALA A 49 21.83 -3.57 21.20
CA ALA A 49 21.22 -2.99 20.02
C ALA A 49 20.76 -1.55 20.34
N MET A 50 21.08 -0.64 19.47
CA MET A 50 20.72 0.77 19.63
C MET A 50 20.07 1.26 18.35
N ASP A 51 19.01 2.05 18.51
CA ASP A 51 18.27 2.65 17.41
C ASP A 51 18.75 4.07 17.20
N PHE A 52 19.36 4.34 16.05
CA PHE A 52 19.85 5.66 15.68
C PHE A 52 18.95 6.33 14.64
N SER A 53 17.80 5.74 14.34
CA SER A 53 16.86 6.33 13.38
C SER A 53 16.10 7.50 14.00
N HIS A 54 15.60 8.37 13.14
CA HIS A 54 14.68 9.43 13.51
C HIS A 54 13.29 9.04 13.07
N GLU A 55 12.30 9.32 13.90
CA GLU A 55 10.92 8.96 13.63
C GLU A 55 10.42 9.53 12.30
N GLN A 56 10.87 10.72 11.95
CA GLN A 56 10.46 11.37 10.69
C GLN A 56 10.93 10.62 9.45
N PHE A 57 11.91 9.72 9.57
CA PHE A 57 12.40 8.92 8.45
C PHE A 57 11.78 7.52 8.40
N ARG A 58 10.86 7.22 9.30
CA ARG A 58 10.20 5.91 9.36
C ARG A 58 9.11 5.85 8.31
N LYS A 59 9.44 5.30 7.16
CA LYS A 59 8.56 5.23 6.01
C LYS A 59 8.38 3.79 5.57
N TYR A 60 7.30 3.53 4.85
CA TYR A 60 6.98 2.20 4.34
C TYR A 60 7.29 2.10 2.86
N ARG A 61 7.65 0.89 2.46
CA ARG A 61 7.70 0.48 1.06
C ARG A 61 6.54 -0.47 0.83
N THR A 62 5.89 -0.34 -0.30
CA THR A 62 4.80 -1.24 -0.65
C THR A 62 5.05 -1.86 -2.02
N SER A 63 4.59 -3.09 -2.18
CA SER A 63 4.58 -3.78 -3.46
C SER A 63 3.18 -4.35 -3.65
N ILE A 64 2.58 -4.07 -4.79
CA ILE A 64 1.25 -4.53 -5.15
C ILE A 64 1.37 -5.37 -6.40
N THR A 65 0.87 -6.60 -6.36
CA THR A 65 0.89 -7.49 -7.53
C THR A 65 -0.49 -8.06 -7.75
N CYS A 66 -0.82 -8.28 -9.01
CA CYS A 66 -2.12 -8.86 -9.37
C CYS A 66 -2.07 -9.50 -10.75
N THR A 67 -2.90 -10.50 -10.92
CA THR A 67 -3.24 -11.05 -12.24
C THR A 67 -4.75 -10.92 -12.39
N ASP A 68 -5.20 -10.13 -13.34
CA ASP A 68 -6.62 -9.92 -13.59
C ASP A 68 -6.83 -9.69 -15.09
N GLN A 69 -7.98 -9.23 -15.49
CA GLN A 69 -8.29 -9.03 -16.89
C GLN A 69 -7.72 -7.74 -17.47
N GLN A 70 -7.47 -6.75 -16.60
CA GLN A 70 -6.97 -5.44 -17.01
C GLN A 70 -5.89 -4.98 -16.06
N ALA A 71 -5.08 -4.04 -16.50
CA ALA A 71 -4.12 -3.35 -15.65
C ALA A 71 -4.70 -2.01 -15.19
N PRO A 72 -4.19 -1.44 -14.08
CA PRO A 72 -4.53 -0.07 -13.72
C PRO A 72 -4.11 0.90 -14.81
N ALA A 73 -4.54 2.16 -14.69
CA ALA A 73 -4.24 3.18 -15.69
C ALA A 73 -2.78 3.64 -15.58
N LEU A 74 -1.88 2.82 -16.08
CA LEU A 74 -0.44 3.04 -15.95
C LEU A 74 0.14 3.94 -17.05
N ASN A 75 -0.66 4.36 -18.01
CA ASN A 75 -0.17 5.26 -19.05
C ASN A 75 0.27 6.59 -18.44
N GLY A 76 1.50 6.99 -18.71
CA GLY A 76 2.04 8.23 -18.15
C GLY A 76 2.59 8.09 -16.73
N VAL A 77 2.60 6.90 -16.18
CA VAL A 77 3.19 6.64 -14.87
C VAL A 77 4.65 6.31 -15.05
N TRP A 78 5.50 7.04 -14.34
CA TRP A 78 6.94 6.84 -14.37
C TRP A 78 7.49 6.82 -12.96
N PRO A 79 8.65 6.21 -12.74
CA PRO A 79 9.31 6.31 -11.44
C PRO A 79 9.47 7.78 -11.04
N GLY A 80 9.05 8.10 -9.82
CA GLY A 80 9.05 9.46 -9.33
C GLY A 80 7.68 10.12 -9.23
N LYS A 81 6.65 9.52 -9.84
CA LYS A 81 5.29 10.04 -9.71
C LYS A 81 4.77 9.78 -8.29
N ILE A 82 4.13 10.79 -7.73
CA ILE A 82 3.54 10.69 -6.40
C ILE A 82 2.06 10.38 -6.52
N VAL A 83 1.62 9.37 -5.81
CA VAL A 83 0.22 8.93 -5.80
C VAL A 83 -0.22 8.67 -4.37
N THR A 84 -1.53 8.73 -4.13
CA THR A 84 -2.11 8.40 -2.84
C THR A 84 -2.80 7.04 -2.96
N VAL A 85 -2.43 6.11 -2.09
CA VAL A 85 -2.93 4.73 -2.14
C VAL A 85 -3.71 4.42 -0.88
N GLU A 86 -4.95 3.96 -1.06
CA GLU A 86 -5.71 3.35 0.02
C GLU A 86 -5.40 1.87 0.00
N CYS A 87 -4.62 1.43 0.99
CA CYS A 87 -4.08 0.09 1.02
C CYS A 87 -5.13 -0.97 1.33
N ILE A 88 -4.90 -2.18 0.88
CA ILE A 88 -5.72 -3.32 1.31
C ILE A 88 -5.08 -4.05 2.49
N SER A 89 -3.77 -3.90 2.68
CA SER A 89 -3.08 -4.47 3.83
C SER A 89 -3.48 -3.73 5.09
N GLU A 90 -3.69 -4.46 6.16
CA GLU A 90 -4.08 -3.86 7.45
C GLU A 90 -2.87 -3.69 8.36
N LEU A 91 -2.86 -2.60 9.09
CA LEU A 91 -1.97 -2.39 10.23
C LEU A 91 -2.79 -2.48 11.50
N ALA A 92 -2.16 -2.90 12.57
CA ALA A 92 -2.86 -3.07 13.84
C ALA A 92 -2.09 -2.36 14.96
N TYR A 93 -2.84 -1.87 15.94
CA TYR A 93 -2.25 -1.30 17.16
C TYR A 93 -3.05 -1.74 18.37
N LEU A 94 -2.43 -1.65 19.54
CA LEU A 94 -3.13 -1.93 20.78
C LEU A 94 -4.21 -0.88 21.00
N THR A 95 -5.44 -1.31 21.20
CA THR A 95 -6.57 -0.40 21.37
C THR A 95 -6.37 0.52 22.59
N ALA A 96 -5.86 -0.05 23.68
CA ALA A 96 -5.58 0.72 24.89
C ALA A 96 -4.25 1.45 24.74
N GLY A 97 -4.28 2.76 24.68
CA GLY A 97 -3.09 3.60 24.62
C GLY A 97 -2.43 3.70 23.25
N GLY A 98 -3.02 3.07 22.22
CA GLY A 98 -2.49 3.12 20.87
C GLY A 98 -3.29 4.07 19.98
N ALA A 99 -2.68 4.41 18.85
CA ALA A 99 -3.31 5.26 17.83
C ALA A 99 -2.78 4.87 16.47
N PRO A 100 -3.56 5.10 15.39
CA PRO A 100 -3.07 4.78 14.05
C PRO A 100 -1.89 5.67 13.68
N ALA A 101 -0.87 5.07 13.11
CA ALA A 101 0.35 5.78 12.69
C ALA A 101 0.17 6.47 11.35
N ARG A 102 -0.88 6.13 10.61
CA ARG A 102 -1.17 6.68 9.29
C ARG A 102 -2.66 7.01 9.21
N PRO A 103 -3.07 7.85 8.26
CA PRO A 103 -4.49 8.11 8.04
C PRO A 103 -5.24 6.81 7.77
N VAL A 104 -6.47 6.74 8.24
CA VAL A 104 -7.31 5.55 8.18
C VAL A 104 -8.26 5.65 7.00
N VAL A 105 -8.34 4.61 6.20
CA VAL A 105 -9.35 4.54 5.15
C VAL A 105 -10.73 4.51 5.82
N PRO A 106 -11.65 5.40 5.45
CA PRO A 106 -12.96 5.47 6.11
C PRO A 106 -13.67 4.10 6.12
N GLY A 107 -14.15 3.72 7.29
CA GLY A 107 -14.89 2.47 7.46
C GLY A 107 -14.03 1.22 7.55
N SER A 108 -12.70 1.35 7.53
CA SER A 108 -11.82 0.19 7.58
C SER A 108 -11.42 -0.21 9.00
N SER A 109 -11.65 0.65 9.98
CA SER A 109 -11.25 0.40 11.36
C SER A 109 -12.14 -0.67 11.99
N ARG A 110 -11.54 -1.68 12.62
CA ARG A 110 -12.27 -2.71 13.34
C ARG A 110 -11.50 -3.12 14.57
N GLU A 111 -12.23 -3.42 15.62
CA GLU A 111 -11.63 -3.89 16.87
C GLU A 111 -11.78 -5.40 16.95
N GLU A 112 -10.72 -6.06 17.37
CA GLU A 112 -10.72 -7.49 17.54
C GLU A 112 -9.89 -7.82 18.78
N GLY A 113 -10.57 -8.14 19.88
CA GLY A 113 -9.91 -8.35 21.16
C GLY A 113 -9.25 -7.07 21.66
N ALA A 114 -7.97 -7.15 21.95
CA ALA A 114 -7.20 -6.02 22.46
C ALA A 114 -6.58 -5.16 21.36
N PHE A 115 -6.87 -5.46 20.10
CA PHE A 115 -6.24 -4.81 18.96
C PHE A 115 -7.26 -4.12 18.08
N THR A 116 -6.83 -3.02 17.44
CA THR A 116 -7.60 -2.33 16.41
C THR A 116 -6.86 -2.43 15.10
N TYR A 117 -7.55 -2.91 14.07
CA TYR A 117 -7.01 -3.07 12.73
C TYR A 117 -7.58 -1.97 11.83
N TYR A 118 -6.77 -1.49 10.90
CA TYR A 118 -7.22 -0.50 9.94
C TYR A 118 -6.39 -0.60 8.66
N ARG A 119 -6.97 -0.11 7.56
CA ARG A 119 -6.23 -0.01 6.30
C ARG A 119 -5.67 1.41 6.20
N PRO A 120 -4.35 1.55 6.04
CA PRO A 120 -3.75 2.88 5.99
C PRO A 120 -3.88 3.53 4.62
N ILE A 121 -3.83 4.86 4.60
CA ILE A 121 -3.69 5.66 3.40
C ILE A 121 -2.25 6.11 3.34
N LEU A 122 -1.55 5.81 2.24
CA LEU A 122 -0.16 6.17 2.08
C LEU A 122 0.03 7.07 0.86
N GLU A 123 0.88 8.07 1.02
CA GLU A 123 1.33 8.89 -0.09
C GLU A 123 2.66 8.32 -0.56
N LEU A 124 2.68 7.80 -1.78
CA LEU A 124 3.80 7.01 -2.29
C LEU A 124 4.42 7.67 -3.51
N MET A 125 5.73 7.55 -3.62
CA MET A 125 6.45 7.82 -4.85
C MET A 125 6.65 6.49 -5.56
N VAL A 126 6.17 6.39 -6.79
CA VAL A 126 6.32 5.17 -7.59
C VAL A 126 7.79 4.95 -7.89
N THR A 127 8.30 3.76 -7.59
CA THR A 127 9.70 3.40 -7.87
C THR A 127 9.80 2.48 -9.07
N ALA A 128 8.80 1.64 -9.30
CA ALA A 128 8.80 0.71 -10.43
C ALA A 128 7.37 0.23 -10.68
N PHE A 129 7.10 -0.12 -11.91
CA PHE A 129 5.88 -0.84 -12.26
C PHE A 129 6.14 -1.70 -13.47
N ASN A 130 5.32 -2.73 -13.65
CA ASN A 130 5.29 -3.47 -14.90
C ASN A 130 3.87 -3.98 -15.17
N ALA A 131 3.61 -4.25 -16.42
CA ALA A 131 2.37 -4.88 -16.87
C ALA A 131 2.71 -5.75 -18.06
N GLY A 132 2.25 -6.99 -18.02
CA GLY A 132 2.50 -7.94 -19.09
C GLY A 132 1.23 -8.64 -19.50
N SER A 133 1.06 -8.89 -20.77
CA SER A 133 -0.08 -9.63 -21.30
C SER A 133 0.38 -10.55 -22.41
N GLY A 134 -0.31 -11.68 -22.54
CA GLY A 134 -0.05 -12.64 -23.60
C GLY A 134 -1.01 -12.44 -24.75
N GLU A 135 -0.57 -12.78 -25.94
CA GLU A 135 -1.40 -12.63 -27.14
C GLU A 135 -2.71 -13.44 -27.06
N TRP A 136 -2.62 -14.63 -26.50
CA TRP A 136 -3.73 -15.54 -26.41
C TRP A 136 -4.35 -15.65 -25.02
N SER A 137 -3.74 -14.96 -24.05
CA SER A 137 -4.20 -15.00 -22.67
C SER A 137 -5.22 -13.90 -22.42
N ALA A 138 -6.25 -14.21 -21.64
CA ALA A 138 -7.19 -13.21 -21.16
C ALA A 138 -6.70 -12.51 -19.90
N GLU A 139 -5.50 -12.80 -19.48
CA GLU A 139 -4.94 -12.31 -18.24
C GLU A 139 -3.88 -11.23 -18.47
N VAL A 140 -3.84 -10.28 -17.56
CA VAL A 140 -2.81 -9.25 -17.49
C VAL A 140 -2.14 -9.36 -16.12
N ASN A 141 -0.83 -9.52 -16.12
CA ASN A 141 -0.04 -9.50 -14.89
C ASN A 141 0.53 -8.10 -14.72
N TRP A 142 0.35 -7.52 -13.55
CA TRP A 142 0.91 -6.21 -13.29
C TRP A 142 1.44 -6.13 -11.86
N SER A 143 2.39 -5.24 -11.67
CA SER A 143 2.91 -4.94 -10.34
C SER A 143 3.25 -3.47 -10.26
N LEU A 144 3.14 -2.93 -9.07
CA LEU A 144 3.49 -1.55 -8.77
C LEU A 144 4.24 -1.52 -7.45
N GLU A 145 5.38 -0.85 -7.46
CA GLU A 145 6.16 -0.67 -6.25
C GLU A 145 6.33 0.82 -5.97
N GLY A 146 6.24 1.17 -4.71
CA GLY A 146 6.39 2.54 -4.30
C GLY A 146 6.94 2.66 -2.89
N GLU A 147 7.48 3.82 -2.60
CA GLU A 147 8.00 4.15 -1.28
C GLU A 147 7.30 5.38 -0.76
N GLU A 148 7.00 5.37 0.52
CA GLU A 148 6.32 6.49 1.16
C GLU A 148 7.18 7.75 1.08
N VAL A 149 6.51 8.86 0.75
CA VAL A 149 7.17 10.16 0.60
C VAL A 149 7.61 10.75 1.93
#